data_dc13e617f985b8ffd886868c8f673910
#
_entry.id   dc13e617f985b8ffd886868c8f673910
#
_cell.length_a   1.000
_cell.length_b   1.000
_cell.length_c   1.000
_cell.angle_alpha   90.00
_cell.angle_beta   90.00
_cell.angle_gamma   90.00
#
_symmetry.space_group_name_H-M   'P 1'
#
loop_
_entity.id
_entity.type
_entity.pdbx_description
1 polymer ?
#
loop_
_entity_poly.entity_id
_entity_poly.type
_entity_poly.pdbx_seq_one_letter_code
_entity_poly.pdbx_strand_id
1 'polypeptide(L)'
;MAAIENVISSAIVRSYTEKLLNHLEVDVAMVGAGPSALVAAFYLAKAGKKVAVFERKLAPGGGTWGGGMLFNEVVVQSDATAILDDLGITYKEIETAPGYFTLDSVEMASALIYGAVHAGAKIFNAMSVEDIIFKGEKVGGLVVNWTPVERLGMHVDPLTVVAKAVLDGTGHPSEIMNLAVNKAQIKLDTPTGKILGERPMWVDSGEASTIENTKEYFPGLFACGMSANNCMGGYRMGPIFGGMLMSGKKVAGLIQASLEK
;
A
#
# COMPACT_ATOMS: atom_id res chain seq x y z
N MET A 1 38.86 3.18 23.59
CA MET A 1 37.60 3.58 22.97
C MET A 1 37.34 2.65 21.79
N ALA A 2 36.10 2.19 21.56
CA ALA A 2 35.79 1.42 20.35
C ALA A 2 35.93 2.34 19.11
N ALA A 3 36.38 1.77 17.97
CA ALA A 3 36.45 2.50 16.71
C ALA A 3 35.07 2.97 16.31
N ILE A 4 34.92 4.19 15.82
CA ILE A 4 33.62 4.80 15.47
C ILE A 4 32.86 4.00 14.41
N GLU A 5 33.59 3.35 13.50
CA GLU A 5 33.02 2.47 12.46
C GLU A 5 32.27 1.30 13.08
N ASN A 6 32.83 0.70 14.13
CA ASN A 6 32.16 -0.41 14.84
C ASN A 6 30.94 0.07 15.63
N VAL A 7 31.01 1.26 16.23
CA VAL A 7 29.87 1.87 16.93
C VAL A 7 28.72 2.11 15.96
N ILE A 8 28.99 2.70 14.79
CA ILE A 8 27.98 2.96 13.75
C ILE A 8 27.35 1.65 13.26
N SER A 9 28.15 0.68 12.84
CA SER A 9 27.64 -0.60 12.31
C SER A 9 26.82 -1.34 13.36
N SER A 10 27.30 -1.43 14.60
CA SER A 10 26.58 -2.10 15.69
C SER A 10 25.26 -1.40 16.02
N ALA A 11 25.22 -0.07 16.01
CA ALA A 11 24.00 0.70 16.27
C ALA A 11 22.96 0.44 15.19
N ILE A 12 23.33 0.48 13.89
CA ILE A 12 22.43 0.23 12.77
C ILE A 12 21.87 -1.20 12.82
N VAL A 13 22.72 -2.21 13.01
CA VAL A 13 22.30 -3.62 13.06
C VAL A 13 21.34 -3.86 14.22
N ARG A 14 21.66 -3.37 15.41
CA ARG A 14 20.78 -3.51 16.59
C ARG A 14 19.41 -2.85 16.37
N SER A 15 19.40 -1.58 15.96
CA SER A 15 18.18 -0.82 15.73
C SER A 15 17.31 -1.44 14.65
N TYR A 16 17.90 -1.89 13.53
CA TYR A 16 17.15 -2.56 12.46
C TYR A 16 16.60 -3.92 12.93
N THR A 17 17.42 -4.72 13.60
CA THR A 17 17.02 -6.04 14.10
C THR A 17 15.86 -5.92 15.11
N GLU A 18 15.97 -4.98 16.04
CA GLU A 18 14.89 -4.70 16.99
C GLU A 18 13.59 -4.29 16.28
N LYS A 19 13.69 -3.35 15.32
CA LYS A 19 12.53 -2.95 14.52
C LYS A 19 11.92 -4.14 13.77
N LEU A 20 12.73 -5.01 13.17
CA LEU A 20 12.25 -6.18 12.41
C LEU A 20 11.60 -7.21 13.34
N LEU A 21 12.27 -7.60 14.43
CA LEU A 21 11.74 -8.56 15.41
C LEU A 21 10.39 -8.11 15.98
N ASN A 22 10.27 -6.81 16.27
CA ASN A 22 9.02 -6.23 16.75
C ASN A 22 7.89 -6.23 15.69
N HIS A 23 8.17 -6.55 14.41
CA HIS A 23 7.19 -6.52 13.32
C HIS A 23 7.07 -7.85 12.56
N LEU A 24 7.58 -8.96 13.14
CA LEU A 24 7.32 -10.31 12.62
C LEU A 24 5.89 -10.79 12.94
N GLU A 25 5.23 -10.12 13.87
CA GLU A 25 3.80 -10.29 14.15
C GLU A 25 3.15 -8.92 14.27
N VAL A 26 2.14 -8.65 13.42
CA VAL A 26 1.48 -7.36 13.29
C VAL A 26 -0.05 -7.49 13.18
N ASP A 27 -0.76 -6.40 13.37
CA ASP A 27 -2.18 -6.36 13.07
C ASP A 27 -2.40 -6.35 11.55
N VAL A 28 -1.61 -5.55 10.82
CA VAL A 28 -1.74 -5.38 9.38
C VAL A 28 -0.38 -5.44 8.70
N ALA A 29 -0.21 -6.39 7.78
CA ALA A 29 0.91 -6.45 6.85
C ALA A 29 0.47 -5.94 5.48
N MET A 30 1.18 -4.95 4.95
CA MET A 30 0.84 -4.27 3.70
C MET A 30 1.93 -4.48 2.67
N VAL A 31 1.55 -4.69 1.41
CA VAL A 31 2.47 -4.89 0.30
C VAL A 31 2.35 -3.74 -0.68
N GLY A 32 3.49 -3.08 -0.92
CA GLY A 32 3.58 -1.84 -1.69
C GLY A 32 3.29 -0.60 -0.83
N ALA A 33 4.09 0.43 -1.04
CA ALA A 33 3.97 1.73 -0.39
C ALA A 33 3.54 2.81 -1.40
N GLY A 34 2.52 2.52 -2.20
CA GLY A 34 1.87 3.50 -3.07
C GLY A 34 0.93 4.44 -2.30
N PRO A 35 0.33 5.45 -2.96
CA PRO A 35 -0.46 6.47 -2.28
C PRO A 35 -1.63 5.90 -1.48
N SER A 36 -2.40 4.95 -2.03
CA SER A 36 -3.51 4.30 -1.31
C SER A 36 -3.03 3.56 -0.07
N ALA A 37 -1.94 2.79 -0.19
CA ALA A 37 -1.38 2.01 0.91
C ALA A 37 -0.81 2.93 2.01
N LEU A 38 -0.15 4.03 1.66
CA LEU A 38 0.38 4.99 2.61
C LEU A 38 -0.73 5.72 3.39
N VAL A 39 -1.82 6.09 2.72
CA VAL A 39 -3.02 6.64 3.39
C VAL A 39 -3.62 5.60 4.35
N ALA A 40 -3.75 4.34 3.90
CA ALA A 40 -4.25 3.27 4.78
C ALA A 40 -3.32 3.07 5.99
N ALA A 41 -2.01 3.05 5.78
CA ALA A 41 -1.02 2.91 6.84
C ALA A 41 -1.10 4.06 7.86
N PHE A 42 -1.29 5.30 7.39
CA PHE A 42 -1.49 6.47 8.24
C PHE A 42 -2.70 6.32 9.16
N TYR A 43 -3.89 6.04 8.60
CA TYR A 43 -5.10 5.94 9.41
C TYR A 43 -5.11 4.73 10.34
N LEU A 44 -4.57 3.58 9.91
CA LEU A 44 -4.45 2.39 10.73
C LEU A 44 -3.49 2.61 11.91
N ALA A 45 -2.31 3.17 11.67
CA ALA A 45 -1.35 3.48 12.70
C ALA A 45 -1.87 4.55 13.67
N LYS A 46 -2.54 5.60 13.16
CA LYS A 46 -3.22 6.64 13.97
C LYS A 46 -4.30 6.04 14.88
N ALA A 47 -4.94 4.96 14.45
CA ALA A 47 -5.90 4.18 15.26
C ALA A 47 -5.22 3.14 16.19
N GLY A 48 -3.90 3.21 16.36
CA GLY A 48 -3.15 2.34 17.27
C GLY A 48 -2.92 0.91 16.77
N LYS A 49 -3.19 0.62 15.48
CA LYS A 49 -2.90 -0.71 14.93
C LYS A 49 -1.40 -0.83 14.61
N LYS A 50 -0.85 -2.00 14.85
CA LYS A 50 0.55 -2.33 14.53
C LYS A 50 0.67 -2.65 13.04
N VAL A 51 1.27 -1.73 12.28
CA VAL A 51 1.33 -1.79 10.80
C VAL A 51 2.75 -1.95 10.31
N ALA A 52 2.99 -2.97 9.46
CA ALA A 52 4.21 -3.14 8.68
C ALA A 52 3.91 -3.02 7.19
N VAL A 53 4.68 -2.19 6.48
CA VAL A 53 4.58 -2.00 5.03
C VAL A 53 5.86 -2.51 4.38
N PHE A 54 5.73 -3.44 3.43
CA PHE A 54 6.83 -4.02 2.67
C PHE A 54 6.86 -3.42 1.27
N GLU A 55 7.93 -2.70 0.94
CA GLU A 55 8.11 -2.03 -0.34
C GLU A 55 9.36 -2.57 -1.04
N ARG A 56 9.19 -3.10 -2.26
CA ARG A 56 10.30 -3.68 -3.03
C ARG A 56 11.32 -2.66 -3.55
N LYS A 57 10.91 -1.40 -3.71
CA LYS A 57 11.81 -0.30 -4.10
C LYS A 57 12.50 0.28 -2.88
N LEU A 58 13.62 0.97 -3.12
CA LEU A 58 14.33 1.68 -2.07
C LEU A 58 13.52 2.91 -1.60
N ALA A 59 12.84 3.60 -2.53
CA ALA A 59 11.98 4.73 -2.26
C ALA A 59 10.49 4.30 -2.20
N PRO A 60 9.80 4.41 -1.06
CA PRO A 60 8.35 4.31 -1.00
C PRO A 60 7.69 5.49 -1.72
N GLY A 61 6.37 5.42 -1.99
CA GLY A 61 5.60 6.46 -2.69
C GLY A 61 4.98 5.99 -4.00
N GLY A 62 5.41 4.83 -4.52
CA GLY A 62 4.85 4.26 -5.75
C GLY A 62 4.98 5.19 -6.95
N GLY A 63 3.87 5.38 -7.67
CA GLY A 63 3.79 6.27 -8.83
C GLY A 63 3.65 7.76 -8.51
N THR A 64 3.48 8.15 -7.24
CA THR A 64 3.28 9.54 -6.83
C THR A 64 4.44 10.43 -7.26
N TRP A 65 5.69 9.94 -7.16
CA TRP A 65 6.89 10.69 -7.54
C TRP A 65 6.90 11.18 -9.00
N GLY A 66 6.24 10.44 -9.90
CA GLY A 66 6.15 10.81 -11.31
C GLY A 66 5.11 11.89 -11.58
N GLY A 67 4.24 12.20 -10.63
CA GLY A 67 3.10 13.08 -10.87
C GLY A 67 2.28 12.62 -12.07
N GLY A 68 1.63 13.57 -12.73
CA GLY A 68 1.04 13.35 -14.04
C GLY A 68 2.08 13.57 -15.15
N MET A 69 2.30 12.58 -16.02
CA MET A 69 3.13 12.73 -17.24
C MET A 69 4.60 13.13 -16.97
N LEU A 70 5.17 12.76 -15.83
CA LEU A 70 6.49 13.20 -15.34
C LEU A 70 6.61 14.70 -15.07
N PHE A 71 5.53 15.41 -15.07
CA PHE A 71 5.44 16.72 -14.42
C PHE A 71 5.11 16.47 -12.95
N ASN A 72 5.86 17.03 -12.02
CA ASN A 72 5.69 16.78 -10.58
C ASN A 72 4.44 17.46 -9.98
N GLU A 73 3.34 17.39 -10.69
CA GLU A 73 2.02 17.85 -10.31
C GLU A 73 1.00 16.72 -10.42
N VAL A 74 0.03 16.70 -9.55
CA VAL A 74 -1.12 15.78 -9.58
C VAL A 74 -2.42 16.55 -9.42
N VAL A 75 -3.52 15.92 -9.80
CA VAL A 75 -4.86 16.44 -9.62
C VAL A 75 -5.63 15.56 -8.65
N VAL A 76 -6.44 16.18 -7.80
CA VAL A 76 -7.43 15.51 -6.95
C VAL A 76 -8.76 16.25 -7.03
N GLN A 77 -9.85 15.56 -6.71
CA GLN A 77 -11.17 16.17 -6.55
C GLN A 77 -11.44 16.53 -5.08
N SER A 78 -12.48 17.34 -4.85
CA SER A 78 -12.87 17.88 -3.54
C SER A 78 -13.02 16.83 -2.44
N ASP A 79 -13.50 15.64 -2.77
CA ASP A 79 -13.73 14.57 -1.78
C ASP A 79 -12.43 14.07 -1.12
N ALA A 80 -11.28 14.29 -1.77
CA ALA A 80 -9.99 13.89 -1.24
C ALA A 80 -9.31 14.95 -0.36
N THR A 81 -9.78 16.22 -0.37
CA THR A 81 -9.10 17.34 0.32
C THR A 81 -8.98 17.12 1.83
N ALA A 82 -9.97 16.51 2.47
CA ALA A 82 -9.90 16.18 3.89
C ALA A 82 -8.73 15.23 4.25
N ILE A 83 -8.24 14.43 3.29
CA ILE A 83 -7.07 13.57 3.49
C ILE A 83 -5.79 14.41 3.36
N LEU A 84 -5.79 15.38 2.44
CA LEU A 84 -4.69 16.32 2.27
C LEU A 84 -4.52 17.18 3.52
N ASP A 85 -5.62 17.70 4.08
CA ASP A 85 -5.64 18.47 5.33
C ASP A 85 -5.12 17.65 6.52
N ASP A 86 -5.57 16.40 6.66
CA ASP A 86 -5.11 15.48 7.72
C ASP A 86 -3.59 15.24 7.68
N LEU A 87 -2.97 15.37 6.50
CA LEU A 87 -1.55 15.17 6.24
C LEU A 87 -0.76 16.47 6.07
N GLY A 88 -1.43 17.65 6.12
CA GLY A 88 -0.82 18.95 5.95
C GLY A 88 -0.25 19.20 4.56
N ILE A 89 -0.87 18.64 3.51
CA ILE A 89 -0.46 18.78 2.12
C ILE A 89 -1.07 20.03 1.52
N THR A 90 -0.25 20.88 0.89
CA THR A 90 -0.70 22.09 0.20
C THR A 90 -1.37 21.74 -1.13
N TYR A 91 -2.49 22.40 -1.44
CA TYR A 91 -3.19 22.24 -2.73
C TYR A 91 -3.84 23.56 -3.16
N LYS A 92 -4.11 23.69 -4.46
CA LYS A 92 -4.70 24.88 -5.06
C LYS A 92 -5.87 24.51 -5.97
N GLU A 93 -7.03 25.15 -5.80
CA GLU A 93 -8.17 24.97 -6.69
C GLU A 93 -7.87 25.44 -8.11
N ILE A 94 -8.33 24.67 -9.10
CA ILE A 94 -8.21 24.99 -10.51
C ILE A 94 -9.34 25.98 -10.88
N GLU A 95 -8.98 27.23 -11.19
CA GLU A 95 -9.97 28.29 -11.47
C GLU A 95 -10.94 27.94 -12.61
N THR A 96 -10.48 27.19 -13.60
CA THR A 96 -11.29 26.77 -14.78
C THR A 96 -12.05 25.46 -14.55
N ALA A 97 -11.85 24.79 -13.42
CA ALA A 97 -12.47 23.52 -13.07
C ALA A 97 -12.77 23.45 -11.56
N PRO A 98 -13.81 24.16 -11.08
CA PRO A 98 -14.17 24.16 -9.66
C PRO A 98 -14.38 22.74 -9.11
N GLY A 99 -13.90 22.49 -7.91
CA GLY A 99 -13.92 21.17 -7.27
C GLY A 99 -12.77 20.24 -7.64
N TYR A 100 -11.84 20.69 -8.48
CA TYR A 100 -10.57 20.03 -8.76
C TYR A 100 -9.40 20.87 -8.27
N PHE A 101 -8.36 20.20 -7.77
CA PHE A 101 -7.21 20.83 -7.13
C PHE A 101 -5.92 20.26 -7.69
N THR A 102 -4.93 21.14 -7.90
CA THR A 102 -3.54 20.73 -8.17
C THR A 102 -2.72 20.76 -6.91
N LEU A 103 -1.72 19.88 -6.83
CA LEU A 103 -0.74 19.85 -5.76
C LEU A 103 0.57 19.22 -6.24
N ASP A 104 1.66 19.64 -5.60
CA ASP A 104 3.00 19.13 -5.89
C ASP A 104 3.11 17.65 -5.48
N SER A 105 3.55 16.81 -6.41
CA SER A 105 3.65 15.36 -6.20
C SER A 105 4.79 14.99 -5.26
N VAL A 106 5.84 15.81 -5.16
CA VAL A 106 6.97 15.59 -4.25
C VAL A 106 6.54 15.89 -2.81
N GLU A 107 5.80 17.00 -2.61
CA GLU A 107 5.17 17.31 -1.31
C GLU A 107 4.22 16.18 -0.91
N MET A 108 3.33 15.77 -1.80
CA MET A 108 2.37 14.70 -1.54
C MET A 108 3.07 13.39 -1.17
N ALA A 109 4.05 12.93 -1.94
CA ALA A 109 4.78 11.70 -1.65
C ALA A 109 5.50 11.77 -0.31
N SER A 110 6.16 12.90 -0.03
CA SER A 110 6.90 13.12 1.22
C SER A 110 5.97 13.15 2.43
N ALA A 111 4.83 13.83 2.34
CA ALA A 111 3.85 13.94 3.41
C ALA A 111 3.16 12.59 3.70
N LEU A 112 2.80 11.83 2.66
CA LEU A 112 2.23 10.49 2.80
C LEU A 112 3.19 9.54 3.53
N ILE A 113 4.48 9.52 3.15
CA ILE A 113 5.50 8.70 3.78
C ILE A 113 5.73 9.13 5.23
N TYR A 114 5.97 10.43 5.42
CA TYR A 114 6.18 10.99 6.75
C TYR A 114 4.97 10.75 7.67
N GLY A 115 3.77 11.04 7.18
CA GLY A 115 2.53 10.87 7.95
C GLY A 115 2.34 9.42 8.41
N ALA A 116 2.52 8.44 7.52
CA ALA A 116 2.41 7.02 7.86
C ALA A 116 3.44 6.60 8.92
N VAL A 117 4.71 6.97 8.73
CA VAL A 117 5.80 6.61 9.66
C VAL A 117 5.64 7.34 11.00
N HIS A 118 5.29 8.63 10.97
CA HIS A 118 5.10 9.45 12.18
C HIS A 118 3.91 8.98 13.01
N ALA A 119 2.83 8.50 12.36
CA ALA A 119 1.69 7.88 13.03
C ALA A 119 2.04 6.53 13.68
N GLY A 120 3.16 5.90 13.35
CA GLY A 120 3.64 4.66 13.97
C GLY A 120 3.84 3.48 13.03
N ALA A 121 3.37 3.53 11.77
CA ALA A 121 3.63 2.47 10.81
C ALA A 121 5.14 2.29 10.56
N LYS A 122 5.57 1.07 10.25
CA LYS A 122 6.96 0.79 9.89
C LYS A 122 7.03 0.36 8.44
N ILE A 123 7.85 1.07 7.67
CA ILE A 123 8.13 0.75 6.27
C ILE A 123 9.45 -0.01 6.22
N PHE A 124 9.42 -1.19 5.60
CA PHE A 124 10.57 -2.01 5.26
C PHE A 124 10.77 -1.93 3.75
N ASN A 125 11.63 -1.04 3.33
CA ASN A 125 11.96 -0.84 1.92
C ASN A 125 13.05 -1.82 1.45
N ALA A 126 13.17 -2.01 0.13
CA ALA A 126 13.98 -3.03 -0.51
C ALA A 126 13.65 -4.47 -0.04
N MET A 127 12.37 -4.71 0.29
CA MET A 127 11.83 -6.02 0.63
C MET A 127 10.68 -6.40 -0.31
N SER A 128 10.81 -7.55 -0.95
CA SER A 128 9.81 -8.16 -1.84
C SER A 128 9.00 -9.20 -1.09
N VAL A 129 7.75 -9.36 -1.50
CA VAL A 129 6.89 -10.45 -1.01
C VAL A 129 6.91 -11.58 -2.03
N GLU A 130 7.31 -12.77 -1.59
CA GLU A 130 7.43 -13.98 -2.42
C GLU A 130 6.19 -14.88 -2.33
N ASP A 131 5.49 -14.81 -1.18
CA ASP A 131 4.34 -15.66 -0.92
C ASP A 131 3.43 -15.08 0.18
N ILE A 132 2.28 -15.74 0.38
CA ILE A 132 1.37 -15.50 1.48
C ILE A 132 1.39 -16.68 2.48
N ILE A 133 1.14 -16.38 3.75
CA ILE A 133 0.85 -17.41 4.75
C ILE A 133 -0.64 -17.73 4.62
N PHE A 134 -0.95 -18.94 4.12
CA PHE A 134 -2.31 -19.41 3.92
C PHE A 134 -2.58 -20.65 4.77
N LYS A 135 -3.64 -20.61 5.55
CA LYS A 135 -4.06 -21.73 6.45
C LYS A 135 -5.50 -22.16 6.15
N GLY A 136 -5.76 -22.48 4.87
CA GLY A 136 -7.01 -23.07 4.36
C GLY A 136 -8.19 -22.08 4.25
N GLU A 137 -8.54 -21.40 5.33
CA GLU A 137 -9.74 -20.53 5.38
C GLU A 137 -9.41 -19.05 5.48
N LYS A 138 -8.12 -18.68 5.70
CA LYS A 138 -7.68 -17.31 5.93
C LYS A 138 -6.27 -17.07 5.44
N VAL A 139 -6.03 -15.89 4.90
CA VAL A 139 -4.68 -15.34 4.72
C VAL A 139 -4.22 -14.75 6.05
N GLY A 140 -3.12 -15.27 6.59
CA GLY A 140 -2.61 -14.97 7.93
C GLY A 140 -1.23 -14.33 7.96
N GLY A 141 -0.73 -13.81 6.83
CA GLY A 141 0.56 -13.12 6.77
C GLY A 141 1.25 -13.21 5.44
N LEU A 142 2.52 -12.86 5.43
CA LEU A 142 3.39 -12.73 4.26
C LEU A 142 4.68 -13.52 4.42
N VAL A 143 5.25 -13.93 3.29
CA VAL A 143 6.58 -14.48 3.16
C VAL A 143 7.41 -13.46 2.39
N VAL A 144 8.45 -12.92 3.01
CA VAL A 144 9.19 -11.75 2.51
C VAL A 144 10.68 -12.03 2.39
N ASN A 145 11.33 -11.41 1.41
CA ASN A 145 12.76 -11.49 1.22
C ASN A 145 13.32 -10.13 0.80
N TRP A 146 14.62 -9.96 0.82
CA TRP A 146 15.23 -8.74 0.29
C TRP A 146 15.09 -8.70 -1.23
N THR A 147 14.68 -7.57 -1.78
CA THR A 147 14.53 -7.38 -3.23
C THR A 147 15.78 -7.77 -4.04
N PRO A 148 17.03 -7.53 -3.59
CA PRO A 148 18.21 -8.03 -4.30
C PRO A 148 18.27 -9.56 -4.42
N VAL A 149 17.77 -10.30 -3.44
CA VAL A 149 17.71 -11.78 -3.49
C VAL A 149 16.81 -12.24 -4.64
N GLU A 150 15.59 -11.67 -4.71
CA GLU A 150 14.65 -11.94 -5.80
C GLU A 150 15.23 -11.55 -7.17
N ARG A 151 15.76 -10.34 -7.31
CA ARG A 151 16.28 -9.84 -8.59
C ARG A 151 17.47 -10.60 -9.13
N LEU A 152 18.32 -11.10 -8.24
CA LEU A 152 19.51 -11.89 -8.63
C LEU A 152 19.21 -13.39 -8.73
N GLY A 153 17.98 -13.81 -8.46
CA GLY A 153 17.60 -15.22 -8.46
C GLY A 153 18.39 -16.06 -7.45
N MET A 154 18.76 -15.47 -6.33
CA MET A 154 19.51 -16.15 -5.29
C MET A 154 18.61 -17.14 -4.55
N HIS A 155 19.14 -18.33 -4.25
CA HIS A 155 18.43 -19.34 -3.46
C HIS A 155 18.67 -19.07 -1.96
N VAL A 156 17.82 -18.25 -1.35
CA VAL A 156 17.88 -17.85 0.06
C VAL A 156 16.50 -18.01 0.66
N ASP A 157 16.41 -18.71 1.79
CA ASP A 157 15.14 -18.89 2.49
C ASP A 157 14.57 -17.57 2.99
N PRO A 158 13.27 -17.33 2.78
CA PRO A 158 12.61 -16.06 3.14
C PRO A 158 12.25 -15.97 4.63
N LEU A 159 11.95 -14.76 5.08
CA LEU A 159 11.34 -14.48 6.38
C LEU A 159 9.81 -14.61 6.31
N THR A 160 9.19 -14.90 7.44
CA THR A 160 7.73 -14.90 7.59
C THR A 160 7.26 -13.78 8.51
N VAL A 161 6.17 -13.14 8.15
CA VAL A 161 5.49 -12.11 8.94
C VAL A 161 4.05 -12.52 9.14
N VAL A 162 3.67 -12.79 10.38
CA VAL A 162 2.28 -13.12 10.73
C VAL A 162 1.45 -11.84 10.84
N ALA A 163 0.25 -11.86 10.27
CA ALA A 163 -0.65 -10.71 10.31
C ALA A 163 -2.11 -11.15 10.49
N LYS A 164 -2.90 -10.32 11.16
CA LYS A 164 -4.35 -10.51 11.26
C LYS A 164 -5.07 -10.14 9.96
N ALA A 165 -4.54 -9.15 9.23
CA ALA A 165 -4.97 -8.72 7.91
C ALA A 165 -3.78 -8.46 6.99
N VAL A 166 -3.93 -8.78 5.71
CA VAL A 166 -2.98 -8.49 4.63
C VAL A 166 -3.63 -7.53 3.64
N LEU A 167 -2.92 -6.46 3.27
CA LEU A 167 -3.39 -5.50 2.27
C LEU A 167 -2.52 -5.53 1.02
N ASP A 168 -3.13 -5.83 -0.13
CA ASP A 168 -2.52 -5.65 -1.44
C ASP A 168 -2.64 -4.19 -1.90
N GLY A 169 -1.53 -3.45 -1.83
CA GLY A 169 -1.33 -2.11 -2.36
C GLY A 169 -0.31 -2.07 -3.51
N THR A 170 -0.12 -3.20 -4.21
CA THR A 170 0.91 -3.33 -5.26
C THR A 170 0.56 -2.62 -6.56
N GLY A 171 -0.66 -2.07 -6.66
CA GLY A 171 -1.13 -1.32 -7.82
C GLY A 171 -1.57 -2.22 -8.98
N HIS A 172 -1.33 -1.78 -10.22
CA HIS A 172 -1.79 -2.46 -11.42
C HIS A 172 -1.50 -3.97 -11.50
N PRO A 173 -0.35 -4.48 -11.04
CA PRO A 173 -0.08 -5.92 -11.09
C PRO A 173 -0.93 -6.77 -10.14
N SER A 174 -1.50 -6.21 -9.08
CA SER A 174 -2.25 -6.95 -8.03
C SER A 174 -1.50 -8.22 -7.59
N GLU A 175 -0.24 -8.05 -7.18
CA GLU A 175 0.70 -9.17 -7.04
C GLU A 175 0.24 -10.18 -5.99
N ILE A 176 -0.27 -9.71 -4.86
CA ILE A 176 -0.72 -10.58 -3.77
C ILE A 176 -2.03 -11.28 -4.13
N MET A 177 -2.93 -10.59 -4.80
CA MET A 177 -4.14 -11.20 -5.33
C MET A 177 -3.82 -12.28 -6.37
N ASN A 178 -2.81 -12.06 -7.22
CA ASN A 178 -2.33 -13.06 -8.18
C ASN A 178 -1.70 -14.27 -7.48
N LEU A 179 -0.92 -14.08 -6.41
CA LEU A 179 -0.41 -15.19 -5.60
C LEU A 179 -1.55 -15.99 -4.96
N ALA A 180 -2.55 -15.30 -4.41
CA ALA A 180 -3.72 -15.93 -3.81
C ALA A 180 -4.49 -16.81 -4.80
N VAL A 181 -4.77 -16.31 -6.00
CA VAL A 181 -5.51 -17.04 -7.02
C VAL A 181 -4.68 -18.18 -7.63
N ASN A 182 -3.43 -17.90 -8.03
CA ASN A 182 -2.66 -18.82 -8.85
C ASN A 182 -1.94 -19.88 -8.02
N LYS A 183 -1.46 -19.54 -6.83
CA LYS A 183 -0.67 -20.43 -5.98
C LYS A 183 -1.50 -21.08 -4.87
N ALA A 184 -2.29 -20.27 -4.15
CA ALA A 184 -3.14 -20.77 -3.07
C ALA A 184 -4.53 -21.25 -3.54
N GLN A 185 -4.86 -21.07 -4.84
CA GLN A 185 -6.15 -21.44 -5.45
C GLN A 185 -7.37 -20.84 -4.74
N ILE A 186 -7.18 -19.67 -4.16
CA ILE A 186 -8.24 -18.91 -3.49
C ILE A 186 -9.24 -18.41 -4.54
N LYS A 187 -10.52 -18.53 -4.22
CA LYS A 187 -11.60 -17.87 -4.96
C LYS A 187 -11.84 -16.49 -4.32
N LEU A 188 -11.46 -15.43 -5.05
CA LEU A 188 -11.70 -14.06 -4.62
C LEU A 188 -13.19 -13.72 -4.68
N ASP A 189 -13.61 -12.78 -3.84
CA ASP A 189 -14.95 -12.18 -3.92
C ASP A 189 -15.02 -11.21 -5.12
N THR A 190 -15.07 -11.80 -6.32
CA THR A 190 -15.25 -11.18 -7.63
C THR A 190 -16.25 -11.99 -8.44
N PRO A 191 -16.85 -11.44 -9.50
CA PRO A 191 -17.83 -12.16 -10.33
C PRO A 191 -17.36 -13.52 -10.87
N THR A 192 -16.05 -13.70 -11.06
CA THR A 192 -15.46 -14.93 -11.60
C THR A 192 -14.69 -15.75 -10.58
N GLY A 193 -14.54 -15.26 -9.36
CA GLY A 193 -13.62 -15.83 -8.36
C GLY A 193 -12.13 -15.57 -8.65
N LYS A 194 -11.82 -14.80 -9.71
CA LYS A 194 -10.47 -14.49 -10.19
C LYS A 194 -10.31 -12.99 -10.38
N ILE A 195 -9.11 -12.54 -10.75
CA ILE A 195 -8.85 -11.16 -11.17
C ILE A 195 -9.41 -10.97 -12.58
N LEU A 196 -10.21 -9.91 -12.78
CA LEU A 196 -10.83 -9.62 -14.09
C LEU A 196 -9.90 -8.88 -15.06
N GLY A 197 -8.93 -8.15 -14.54
CA GLY A 197 -8.02 -7.31 -15.33
C GLY A 197 -8.56 -5.89 -15.53
N GLU A 198 -7.66 -4.93 -15.72
CA GLU A 198 -8.02 -3.53 -15.98
C GLU A 198 -8.63 -3.35 -17.36
N ARG A 199 -9.55 -2.39 -17.45
CA ARG A 199 -10.08 -1.87 -18.70
C ARG A 199 -9.30 -0.62 -19.17
N PRO A 200 -9.45 -0.21 -20.44
CA PRO A 200 -8.88 1.03 -20.95
C PRO A 200 -9.24 2.24 -20.09
N MET A 201 -8.55 3.37 -20.31
CA MET A 201 -8.75 4.59 -19.54
C MET A 201 -10.16 5.18 -19.74
N TRP A 202 -10.84 5.38 -18.64
CA TRP A 202 -12.06 6.17 -18.50
C TRP A 202 -12.03 6.81 -17.12
N VAL A 203 -11.59 8.07 -17.06
CA VAL A 203 -11.18 8.74 -15.80
C VAL A 203 -12.29 8.73 -14.76
N ASP A 204 -13.47 9.25 -15.08
CA ASP A 204 -14.56 9.38 -14.10
C ASP A 204 -15.00 8.02 -13.54
N SER A 205 -15.14 7.02 -14.41
CA SER A 205 -15.49 5.66 -14.01
C SER A 205 -14.37 4.99 -13.23
N GLY A 206 -13.10 5.24 -13.59
CA GLY A 206 -11.93 4.72 -12.89
C GLY A 206 -11.80 5.25 -11.47
N GLU A 207 -12.01 6.56 -11.29
CA GLU A 207 -11.98 7.21 -9.98
C GLU A 207 -13.05 6.62 -9.03
N ALA A 208 -14.30 6.59 -9.46
CA ALA A 208 -15.40 6.05 -8.66
C ALA A 208 -15.21 4.56 -8.36
N SER A 209 -14.90 3.76 -9.39
CA SER A 209 -14.74 2.31 -9.23
C SER A 209 -13.56 1.92 -8.34
N THR A 210 -12.48 2.71 -8.28
CA THR A 210 -11.35 2.45 -7.39
C THR A 210 -11.78 2.47 -5.91
N ILE A 211 -12.65 3.41 -5.56
CA ILE A 211 -13.21 3.49 -4.21
C ILE A 211 -14.20 2.33 -3.97
N GLU A 212 -15.12 2.09 -4.92
CA GLU A 212 -16.15 1.05 -4.81
C GLU A 212 -15.54 -0.34 -4.67
N ASN A 213 -14.55 -0.66 -5.50
CA ASN A 213 -13.88 -1.96 -5.56
C ASN A 213 -12.95 -2.23 -4.37
N THR A 214 -12.66 -1.23 -3.54
CA THR A 214 -11.86 -1.39 -2.32
C THR A 214 -12.63 -2.17 -1.27
N LYS A 215 -12.16 -3.39 -0.96
CA LYS A 215 -12.82 -4.31 -0.01
C LYS A 215 -11.91 -5.44 0.47
N GLU A 216 -12.44 -6.32 1.33
CA GLU A 216 -11.93 -7.65 1.61
C GLU A 216 -12.32 -8.59 0.48
N TYR A 217 -11.36 -9.25 -0.13
CA TYR A 217 -11.56 -10.17 -1.25
C TYR A 217 -11.56 -11.65 -0.85
N PHE A 218 -11.01 -11.92 0.31
CA PHE A 218 -10.99 -13.23 0.95
C PHE A 218 -10.68 -13.00 2.44
N PRO A 219 -11.11 -13.87 3.37
CA PRO A 219 -10.85 -13.66 4.79
C PRO A 219 -9.38 -13.33 5.09
N GLY A 220 -9.16 -12.15 5.66
CA GLY A 220 -7.85 -11.59 5.96
C GLY A 220 -7.08 -11.00 4.78
N LEU A 221 -7.65 -10.94 3.57
CA LEU A 221 -6.99 -10.40 2.38
C LEU A 221 -7.79 -9.24 1.76
N PHE A 222 -7.23 -8.05 1.82
CA PHE A 222 -7.80 -6.79 1.33
C PHE A 222 -7.03 -6.25 0.13
N ALA A 223 -7.66 -5.45 -0.71
CA ALA A 223 -6.99 -4.65 -1.72
C ALA A 223 -7.44 -3.19 -1.70
N CYS A 224 -6.54 -2.30 -2.10
CA CYS A 224 -6.81 -0.88 -2.29
C CYS A 224 -6.17 -0.33 -3.58
N GLY A 225 -6.61 0.86 -4.00
CA GLY A 225 -6.10 1.54 -5.17
C GLY A 225 -6.27 0.73 -6.45
N MET A 226 -5.26 0.77 -7.31
CA MET A 226 -5.33 0.07 -8.61
C MET A 226 -5.34 -1.45 -8.47
N SER A 227 -4.85 -2.02 -7.35
CA SER A 227 -4.98 -3.46 -7.10
C SER A 227 -6.45 -3.88 -6.95
N ALA A 228 -7.23 -3.12 -6.18
CA ALA A 228 -8.67 -3.36 -6.05
C ALA A 228 -9.40 -3.18 -7.38
N ASN A 229 -9.04 -2.12 -8.12
CA ASN A 229 -9.67 -1.82 -9.40
C ASN A 229 -9.40 -2.91 -10.44
N ASN A 230 -8.16 -3.41 -10.52
CA ASN A 230 -7.77 -4.51 -11.38
C ASN A 230 -8.51 -5.83 -11.04
N CYS A 231 -8.69 -6.13 -9.76
CA CYS A 231 -9.44 -7.31 -9.33
C CYS A 231 -10.87 -7.34 -9.88
N MET A 232 -11.54 -6.20 -9.95
CA MET A 232 -12.94 -6.07 -10.35
C MET A 232 -13.14 -5.68 -11.82
N GLY A 233 -12.08 -5.52 -12.60
CA GLY A 233 -12.18 -5.12 -14.01
C GLY A 233 -12.58 -3.65 -14.18
N GLY A 234 -12.13 -2.78 -13.29
CA GLY A 234 -12.37 -1.35 -13.35
C GLY A 234 -11.54 -0.67 -14.46
N TYR A 235 -11.95 0.54 -14.82
CA TYR A 235 -11.22 1.36 -15.80
C TYR A 235 -10.00 2.04 -15.18
N ARG A 236 -8.98 2.32 -15.98
CA ARG A 236 -7.85 3.15 -15.54
C ARG A 236 -8.31 4.59 -15.32
N MET A 237 -7.86 5.20 -14.23
CA MET A 237 -8.23 6.56 -13.83
C MET A 237 -7.33 7.65 -14.44
N GLY A 238 -6.14 7.30 -14.96
CA GLY A 238 -5.19 8.29 -15.46
C GLY A 238 -4.47 9.09 -14.35
N PRO A 239 -3.97 10.32 -14.64
CA PRO A 239 -3.14 11.10 -13.71
C PRO A 239 -3.96 11.91 -12.68
N ILE A 240 -4.98 11.31 -12.08
CA ILE A 240 -5.76 11.85 -10.98
C ILE A 240 -5.62 10.91 -9.77
N PHE A 241 -5.56 11.44 -8.55
CA PHE A 241 -5.15 10.67 -7.39
C PHE A 241 -6.19 10.61 -6.26
N GLY A 242 -7.31 11.34 -6.39
CA GLY A 242 -8.33 11.40 -5.36
C GLY A 242 -8.92 10.05 -4.99
N GLY A 243 -9.32 9.27 -5.99
CA GLY A 243 -9.86 7.92 -5.79
C GLY A 243 -8.86 6.98 -5.11
N MET A 244 -7.56 7.14 -5.37
CA MET A 244 -6.52 6.37 -4.67
C MET A 244 -6.41 6.75 -3.19
N LEU A 245 -6.45 8.04 -2.86
CA LEU A 245 -6.42 8.50 -1.46
C LEU A 245 -7.67 8.02 -0.71
N MET A 246 -8.84 8.21 -1.31
CA MET A 246 -10.13 7.78 -0.74
C MET A 246 -10.20 6.25 -0.55
N SER A 247 -9.69 5.48 -1.51
CA SER A 247 -9.54 4.03 -1.41
C SER A 247 -8.70 3.63 -0.19
N GLY A 248 -7.57 4.31 0.04
CA GLY A 248 -6.71 4.09 1.19
C GLY A 248 -7.43 4.35 2.52
N LYS A 249 -8.17 5.45 2.62
CA LYS A 249 -8.98 5.78 3.82
C LYS A 249 -10.10 4.76 4.05
N LYS A 250 -10.80 4.36 2.98
CA LYS A 250 -11.87 3.34 3.03
C LYS A 250 -11.33 2.00 3.53
N VAL A 251 -10.23 1.49 2.97
CA VAL A 251 -9.70 0.18 3.37
C VAL A 251 -9.21 0.18 4.81
N ALA A 252 -8.67 1.30 5.29
CA ALA A 252 -8.30 1.43 6.70
C ALA A 252 -9.49 1.21 7.63
N GLY A 253 -10.65 1.83 7.33
CA GLY A 253 -11.89 1.62 8.09
C GLY A 253 -12.39 0.17 8.01
N LEU A 254 -12.34 -0.46 6.83
CA LEU A 254 -12.74 -1.85 6.66
C LEU A 254 -11.87 -2.82 7.45
N ILE A 255 -10.55 -2.62 7.43
CA ILE A 255 -9.61 -3.43 8.21
C ILE A 255 -9.84 -3.24 9.71
N GLN A 256 -10.00 -2.00 10.19
CA GLN A 256 -10.32 -1.75 11.61
C GLN A 256 -11.57 -2.51 12.04
N ALA A 257 -12.65 -2.39 11.29
CA ALA A 257 -13.91 -3.09 11.57
C ALA A 257 -13.77 -4.63 11.53
N SER A 258 -12.88 -5.16 10.68
CA SER A 258 -12.58 -6.60 10.62
C SER A 258 -11.77 -7.09 11.83
N LEU A 259 -10.87 -6.25 12.35
CA LEU A 259 -10.03 -6.58 13.51
C LEU A 259 -10.77 -6.51 14.86
N GLU A 260 -11.96 -5.92 14.90
CA GLU A 260 -12.80 -5.75 16.09
C GLU A 260 -13.85 -6.87 16.25
N LYS A 261 -13.99 -7.72 15.23
CA LYS A 261 -14.85 -8.93 15.23
C LYS A 261 -14.13 -10.12 15.85
#